data_93ad32c87642eb0a77644777039fec3b
#
_entry.id   93ad32c87642eb0a77644777039fec3b
#
_cell.length_a   1.000
_cell.length_b   1.000
_cell.length_c   1.000
_cell.angle_alpha   90.00
_cell.angle_beta   90.00
_cell.angle_gamma   90.00
#
_symmetry.space_group_name_H-M   'P 1'
#
loop_
_entity.id
_entity.type
_entity.pdbx_description
1 polymer ?
#
loop_
_entity_poly.entity_id
_entity_poly.type
_entity_poly.pdbx_seq_one_letter_code
_entity_poly.pdbx_strand_id
1 'polypeptide(L)'
;MTWWQILLIILAVILVLLVVLYFVGSKMQRKQAVSQEQMDAMKQTLSMLIIDKKKMKLKDANLPDMVLQQTPKYMRRMKMPFVKAKVGPRIMTPIADPKVYEILPVKKEVKAVVSGIYITEIKSVRGGAIPAPPKKKGFFARFKKDKSAKNTTAEKTESKGKKNK
;
A
#
# COMPACT_ATOMS: atom_id res chain seq x y z
N MET A 1 -33.23 0.20 42.44
CA MET A 1 -31.95 -0.32 41.96
C MET A 1 -30.86 0.52 42.56
N THR A 2 -29.98 -0.09 43.33
CA THR A 2 -28.85 0.63 43.95
C THR A 2 -27.79 0.89 42.86
N TRP A 3 -27.14 2.04 42.94
CA TRP A 3 -26.08 2.44 41.99
C TRP A 3 -25.03 1.32 41.77
N TRP A 4 -24.70 0.60 42.81
CA TRP A 4 -23.79 -0.54 42.76
C TRP A 4 -24.26 -1.67 41.81
N GLN A 5 -25.55 -1.94 41.74
CA GLN A 5 -26.12 -2.95 40.83
C GLN A 5 -25.98 -2.53 39.36
N ILE A 6 -26.17 -1.25 39.06
CA ILE A 6 -26.01 -0.69 37.72
C ILE A 6 -24.54 -0.82 37.29
N LEU A 7 -23.60 -0.52 38.18
CA LEU A 7 -22.17 -0.61 37.93
C LEU A 7 -21.74 -2.07 37.66
N LEU A 8 -22.26 -3.04 38.40
CA LEU A 8 -22.01 -4.47 38.17
C LEU A 8 -22.55 -4.94 36.81
N ILE A 9 -23.74 -4.47 36.41
CA ILE A 9 -24.32 -4.82 35.09
C ILE A 9 -23.47 -4.26 33.97
N ILE A 10 -23.04 -3.01 34.05
CA ILE A 10 -22.17 -2.39 33.07
C ILE A 10 -20.84 -3.14 32.96
N LEU A 11 -20.24 -3.50 34.11
CA LEU A 11 -19.00 -4.26 34.14
C LEU A 11 -19.16 -5.64 33.47
N ALA A 12 -20.26 -6.33 33.75
CA ALA A 12 -20.56 -7.62 33.16
C ALA A 12 -20.72 -7.53 31.62
N VAL A 13 -21.42 -6.50 31.13
CA VAL A 13 -21.58 -6.26 29.69
C VAL A 13 -20.26 -5.98 29.00
N ILE A 14 -19.39 -5.15 29.62
CA ILE A 14 -18.05 -4.88 29.08
C ILE A 14 -17.21 -6.16 29.01
N LEU A 15 -17.27 -6.98 30.04
CA LEU A 15 -16.53 -8.26 30.09
C LEU A 15 -16.98 -9.21 28.99
N VAL A 16 -18.28 -9.34 28.76
CA VAL A 16 -18.84 -10.16 27.67
C VAL A 16 -18.39 -9.62 26.32
N LEU A 17 -18.42 -8.30 26.10
CA LEU A 17 -17.95 -7.66 24.88
C LEU A 17 -16.46 -7.96 24.60
N LEU A 18 -15.61 -7.87 25.63
CA LEU A 18 -14.19 -8.19 25.51
C LEU A 18 -13.95 -9.65 25.14
N VAL A 19 -14.69 -10.58 25.72
CA VAL A 19 -14.60 -12.01 25.40
C VAL A 19 -15.00 -12.25 23.94
N VAL A 20 -16.10 -11.66 23.48
CA VAL A 20 -16.55 -11.77 22.09
C VAL A 20 -15.52 -11.21 21.13
N LEU A 21 -14.98 -10.02 21.39
CA LEU A 21 -13.92 -9.41 20.58
C LEU A 21 -12.66 -10.27 20.54
N TYR A 22 -12.26 -10.86 21.65
CA TYR A 22 -11.13 -11.78 21.72
C TYR A 22 -11.34 -13.01 20.84
N PHE A 23 -12.50 -13.65 20.91
CA PHE A 23 -12.82 -14.81 20.07
C PHE A 23 -12.89 -14.48 18.59
N VAL A 24 -13.49 -13.36 18.21
CA VAL A 24 -13.57 -12.91 16.82
C VAL A 24 -12.18 -12.56 16.29
N GLY A 25 -11.37 -11.86 17.08
CA GLY A 25 -9.99 -11.49 16.71
C GLY A 25 -9.10 -12.71 16.47
N SER A 26 -9.12 -13.69 17.36
CA SER A 26 -8.31 -14.90 17.25
C SER A 26 -8.71 -15.77 16.05
N LYS A 27 -10.01 -15.82 15.73
CA LYS A 27 -10.51 -16.58 14.57
C LYS A 27 -10.12 -15.93 13.23
N MET A 28 -10.06 -14.60 13.17
CA MET A 28 -9.59 -13.88 11.98
C MET A 28 -8.07 -14.05 11.76
N GLN A 29 -7.27 -14.04 12.81
CA GLN A 29 -5.82 -14.22 12.71
C GLN A 29 -5.44 -15.60 12.14
N ARG A 30 -6.10 -16.66 12.57
CA ARG A 30 -5.86 -18.02 12.05
C ARG A 30 -6.15 -18.12 10.54
N LYS A 31 -7.23 -17.51 10.06
CA LYS A 31 -7.55 -17.49 8.63
C LYS A 31 -6.50 -16.74 7.80
N GLN A 32 -5.95 -15.66 8.34
CA GLN A 32 -4.89 -14.90 7.67
C GLN A 32 -3.58 -15.70 7.61
N ALA A 33 -3.20 -16.40 8.67
CA ALA A 33 -1.99 -17.23 8.69
C ALA A 33 -2.03 -18.33 7.63
N VAL A 34 -3.13 -19.09 7.56
CA VAL A 34 -3.31 -20.13 6.54
C VAL A 34 -3.27 -19.57 5.11
N SER A 35 -3.88 -18.42 4.89
CA SER A 35 -3.85 -17.77 3.56
C SER A 35 -2.44 -17.29 3.20
N GLN A 36 -1.68 -16.82 4.17
CA GLN A 36 -0.28 -16.41 3.95
C GLN A 36 0.61 -17.61 3.64
N GLU A 37 0.48 -18.71 4.36
CA GLU A 37 1.24 -19.93 4.08
C GLU A 37 0.95 -20.48 2.68
N GLN A 38 -0.31 -20.47 2.25
CA GLN A 38 -0.68 -20.87 0.89
C GLN A 38 -0.09 -19.93 -0.17
N MET A 39 -0.11 -18.63 0.07
CA MET A 39 0.51 -17.66 -0.82
C MET A 39 2.04 -17.81 -0.85
N ASP A 40 2.66 -18.15 0.28
CA ASP A 40 4.10 -18.36 0.38
C ASP A 40 4.53 -19.64 -0.33
N ALA A 41 3.75 -20.69 -0.25
CA ALA A 41 3.99 -21.94 -0.98
C ALA A 41 3.91 -21.78 -2.51
N MET A 42 3.12 -20.80 -2.99
CA MET A 42 2.98 -20.50 -4.41
C MET A 42 3.97 -19.42 -4.91
N LYS A 43 4.88 -18.96 -4.08
CA LYS A 43 5.88 -17.95 -4.46
C LYS A 43 6.88 -18.52 -5.45
N GLN A 44 6.91 -17.92 -6.62
CA GLN A 44 7.90 -18.22 -7.67
C GLN A 44 8.70 -16.98 -8.02
N THR A 45 10.01 -17.14 -8.17
CA THR A 45 10.87 -16.07 -8.65
C THR A 45 10.93 -16.09 -10.17
N LEU A 46 10.40 -15.07 -10.82
CA LEU A 46 10.35 -14.95 -12.27
C LEU A 46 11.10 -13.71 -12.74
N SER A 47 11.80 -13.84 -13.87
CA SER A 47 12.35 -12.68 -14.59
C SER A 47 11.27 -12.12 -15.51
N MET A 48 10.98 -10.82 -15.39
CA MET A 48 9.96 -10.17 -16.20
C MET A 48 10.41 -8.79 -16.65
N LEU A 49 10.05 -8.43 -17.88
CA LEU A 49 10.23 -7.07 -18.41
C LEU A 49 8.99 -6.25 -18.10
N ILE A 50 9.14 -5.21 -17.33
CA ILE A 50 8.04 -4.28 -17.01
C ILE A 50 7.82 -3.37 -18.21
N ILE A 51 6.63 -3.45 -18.83
CA ILE A 51 6.27 -2.64 -19.99
C ILE A 51 5.67 -1.32 -19.51
N ASP A 52 4.66 -1.40 -18.61
CA ASP A 52 3.92 -0.26 -18.12
C ASP A 52 3.36 -0.53 -16.72
N LYS A 53 3.06 0.52 -15.99
CA LYS A 53 2.40 0.43 -14.68
C LYS A 53 1.28 1.44 -14.56
N LYS A 54 0.08 0.99 -14.21
CA LYS A 54 -1.11 1.85 -14.13
C LYS A 54 -2.00 1.48 -12.94
N LYS A 55 -2.53 2.48 -12.26
CA LYS A 55 -3.59 2.27 -11.26
C LYS A 55 -4.94 2.31 -11.96
N MET A 56 -5.63 1.17 -12.03
CA MET A 56 -6.95 1.05 -12.67
C MET A 56 -7.88 0.20 -11.81
N LYS A 57 -9.17 0.22 -12.15
CA LYS A 57 -10.14 -0.65 -11.49
C LYS A 57 -9.98 -2.07 -12.00
N LEU A 58 -10.34 -3.04 -11.16
CA LEU A 58 -10.25 -4.45 -11.51
C LEU A 58 -11.04 -4.80 -12.78
N LYS A 59 -12.17 -4.11 -13.01
CA LYS A 59 -13.01 -4.30 -14.21
C LYS A 59 -12.30 -3.90 -15.51
N ASP A 60 -11.40 -2.91 -15.43
CA ASP A 60 -10.74 -2.32 -16.60
C ASP A 60 -9.40 -3.04 -16.92
N ALA A 61 -9.04 -4.04 -16.14
CA ALA A 61 -7.72 -4.70 -16.20
C ALA A 61 -7.65 -5.90 -17.15
N ASN A 62 -8.68 -6.19 -17.94
CA ASN A 62 -8.76 -7.35 -18.85
C ASN A 62 -8.33 -8.68 -18.19
N LEU A 63 -8.75 -8.89 -16.95
CA LEU A 63 -8.51 -10.13 -16.23
C LEU A 63 -9.51 -11.21 -16.64
N PRO A 64 -9.16 -12.50 -16.53
CA PRO A 64 -10.09 -13.58 -16.74
C PRO A 64 -11.34 -13.45 -15.87
N ASP A 65 -12.51 -13.76 -16.40
CA ASP A 65 -13.81 -13.62 -15.70
C ASP A 65 -13.85 -14.40 -14.39
N MET A 66 -13.12 -15.51 -14.31
CA MET A 66 -13.00 -16.31 -13.08
C MET A 66 -12.44 -15.49 -11.91
N VAL A 67 -11.44 -14.64 -12.15
CA VAL A 67 -10.85 -13.76 -11.13
C VAL A 67 -11.86 -12.69 -10.70
N LEU A 68 -12.62 -12.15 -11.65
CA LEU A 68 -13.67 -11.17 -11.39
C LEU A 68 -14.81 -11.76 -10.55
N GLN A 69 -15.20 -13.00 -10.81
CA GLN A 69 -16.27 -13.67 -10.06
C GLN A 69 -15.88 -13.96 -8.61
N GLN A 70 -14.64 -14.36 -8.37
CA GLN A 70 -14.11 -14.65 -7.03
C GLN A 70 -13.86 -13.38 -6.21
N THR A 71 -13.80 -12.21 -6.85
CA THR A 71 -13.53 -10.95 -6.16
C THR A 71 -14.81 -10.29 -5.65
N PRO A 72 -14.89 -9.89 -4.36
CA PRO A 72 -16.04 -9.19 -3.79
C PRO A 72 -16.38 -7.91 -4.57
N LYS A 73 -17.67 -7.60 -4.68
CA LYS A 73 -18.17 -6.46 -5.49
C LYS A 73 -17.55 -5.11 -5.11
N TYR A 74 -17.23 -4.89 -3.84
CA TYR A 74 -16.60 -3.65 -3.38
C TYR A 74 -15.16 -3.50 -3.87
N MET A 75 -14.38 -4.60 -3.94
CA MET A 75 -12.99 -4.56 -4.43
C MET A 75 -12.90 -4.32 -5.94
N ARG A 76 -13.92 -4.71 -6.71
CA ARG A 76 -13.96 -4.49 -8.17
C ARG A 76 -13.97 -3.00 -8.54
N ARG A 77 -14.45 -2.13 -7.63
CA ARG A 77 -14.51 -0.67 -7.81
C ARG A 77 -13.25 0.05 -7.32
N MET A 78 -12.44 -0.60 -6.50
CA MET A 78 -11.20 -0.02 -5.96
C MET A 78 -10.15 0.08 -7.07
N LYS A 79 -9.37 1.16 -7.05
CA LYS A 79 -8.21 1.34 -7.92
C LYS A 79 -7.05 0.52 -7.35
N MET A 80 -6.63 -0.49 -8.09
CA MET A 80 -5.50 -1.35 -7.74
C MET A 80 -4.30 -1.05 -8.65
N PRO A 81 -3.07 -1.24 -8.17
CA PRO A 81 -1.87 -1.07 -8.97
C PRO A 81 -1.65 -2.29 -9.86
N PHE A 82 -1.87 -2.13 -11.14
CA PHE A 82 -1.59 -3.12 -12.17
C PHE A 82 -0.27 -2.84 -12.86
N VAL A 83 0.42 -3.89 -13.23
CA VAL A 83 1.69 -3.83 -13.94
C VAL A 83 1.60 -4.69 -15.19
N LYS A 84 1.80 -4.09 -16.36
CA LYS A 84 1.90 -4.84 -17.60
C LYS A 84 3.32 -5.35 -17.74
N ALA A 85 3.51 -6.65 -17.66
CA ALA A 85 4.82 -7.29 -17.71
C ALA A 85 4.87 -8.39 -18.77
N LYS A 86 6.03 -8.54 -19.39
CA LYS A 86 6.33 -9.64 -20.30
C LYS A 86 7.18 -10.66 -19.55
N VAL A 87 6.66 -11.87 -19.43
CA VAL A 87 7.33 -13.03 -18.83
C VAL A 87 7.60 -14.05 -19.92
N GLY A 88 8.85 -14.13 -20.36
CA GLY A 88 9.19 -14.93 -21.52
C GLY A 88 8.41 -14.52 -22.78
N PRO A 89 7.69 -15.44 -23.44
CA PRO A 89 6.90 -15.12 -24.63
C PRO A 89 5.53 -14.49 -24.34
N ARG A 90 5.06 -14.51 -23.08
CA ARG A 90 3.70 -14.10 -22.71
C ARG A 90 3.68 -12.72 -22.06
N ILE A 91 2.64 -11.94 -22.37
CA ILE A 91 2.34 -10.70 -21.70
C ILE A 91 1.23 -10.98 -20.69
N MET A 92 1.46 -10.56 -19.45
CA MET A 92 0.47 -10.67 -18.36
C MET A 92 0.33 -9.35 -17.62
N THR A 93 -0.78 -9.19 -16.92
CA THR A 93 -1.07 -7.99 -16.16
C THR A 93 -1.24 -8.34 -14.67
N PRO A 94 -0.16 -8.65 -13.95
CA PRO A 94 -0.24 -8.93 -12.53
C PRO A 94 -0.58 -7.68 -11.72
N ILE A 95 -1.12 -7.93 -10.53
CA ILE A 95 -1.38 -6.90 -9.51
C ILE A 95 -0.11 -6.77 -8.67
N ALA A 96 0.43 -5.58 -8.52
CA ALA A 96 1.58 -5.34 -7.66
C ALA A 96 1.13 -4.95 -6.25
N ASP A 97 1.91 -5.34 -5.23
CA ASP A 97 1.74 -4.75 -3.91
C ASP A 97 1.97 -3.22 -3.99
N PRO A 98 1.22 -2.37 -3.28
CA PRO A 98 1.42 -0.92 -3.30
C PRO A 98 2.85 -0.46 -3.02
N LYS A 99 3.58 -1.15 -2.14
CA LYS A 99 4.99 -0.86 -1.83
C LYS A 99 5.90 -1.20 -3.01
N VAL A 100 5.66 -2.35 -3.64
CA VAL A 100 6.41 -2.83 -4.80
C VAL A 100 6.14 -1.94 -6.02
N TYR A 101 4.89 -1.53 -6.23
CA TYR A 101 4.49 -0.67 -7.33
C TYR A 101 5.25 0.68 -7.34
N GLU A 102 5.53 1.26 -6.17
CA GLU A 102 6.24 2.54 -6.07
C GLU A 102 7.69 2.42 -6.53
N ILE A 103 8.37 1.32 -6.17
CA ILE A 103 9.77 1.06 -6.48
C ILE A 103 10.02 0.35 -7.82
N LEU A 104 8.95 -0.14 -8.47
CA LEU A 104 9.06 -0.91 -9.70
C LEU A 104 9.46 0.01 -10.88
N PRO A 105 10.64 -0.19 -11.51
CA PRO A 105 11.04 0.60 -12.67
C PRO A 105 10.30 0.12 -13.93
N VAL A 106 9.88 1.07 -14.77
CA VAL A 106 9.26 0.79 -16.07
C VAL A 106 10.36 0.60 -17.14
N LYS A 107 10.09 -0.22 -18.14
CA LYS A 107 10.99 -0.54 -19.27
C LYS A 107 12.32 -1.20 -18.84
N LYS A 108 12.32 -1.87 -17.69
CA LYS A 108 13.47 -2.63 -17.20
C LYS A 108 13.09 -4.06 -16.90
N GLU A 109 14.08 -4.95 -17.02
CA GLU A 109 13.93 -6.34 -16.62
C GLU A 109 14.17 -6.45 -15.11
N VAL A 110 13.26 -7.11 -14.42
CA VAL A 110 13.33 -7.30 -12.96
C VAL A 110 13.13 -8.78 -12.63
N LYS A 111 13.83 -9.26 -11.61
CA LYS A 111 13.52 -10.52 -10.95
C LYS A 111 12.57 -10.22 -9.81
N ALA A 112 11.33 -10.66 -9.93
CA ALA A 112 10.29 -10.46 -8.94
C ALA A 112 9.77 -11.79 -8.41
N VAL A 113 9.32 -11.76 -7.18
CA VAL A 113 8.59 -12.87 -6.56
C VAL A 113 7.12 -12.67 -6.85
N VAL A 114 6.54 -13.67 -7.51
CA VAL A 114 5.13 -13.68 -7.91
C VAL A 114 4.43 -14.81 -7.19
N SER A 115 3.27 -14.53 -6.62
CA SER A 115 2.37 -15.53 -6.06
C SER A 115 1.05 -15.47 -6.82
N GLY A 116 0.83 -16.45 -7.71
CA GLY A 116 -0.30 -16.44 -8.64
C GLY A 116 -0.28 -15.21 -9.56
N ILE A 117 -1.25 -14.30 -9.38
CA ILE A 117 -1.36 -13.05 -10.15
C ILE A 117 -0.78 -11.84 -9.42
N TYR A 118 -0.18 -12.01 -8.23
CA TYR A 118 0.32 -10.92 -7.40
C TYR A 118 1.85 -10.85 -7.42
N ILE A 119 2.40 -9.65 -7.61
CA ILE A 119 3.82 -9.37 -7.39
C ILE A 119 4.00 -8.94 -5.95
N THR A 120 4.68 -9.76 -5.15
CA THR A 120 4.88 -9.53 -3.71
C THR A 120 6.18 -8.83 -3.40
N GLU A 121 7.25 -9.11 -4.19
CA GLU A 121 8.57 -8.57 -3.88
C GLU A 121 9.43 -8.43 -5.14
N ILE A 122 10.42 -7.53 -5.11
CA ILE A 122 11.45 -7.39 -6.14
C ILE A 122 12.79 -7.86 -5.55
N LYS A 123 13.39 -8.88 -6.13
CA LYS A 123 14.72 -9.36 -5.72
C LYS A 123 15.85 -8.58 -6.37
N SER A 124 15.75 -8.29 -7.66
CA SER A 124 16.79 -7.56 -8.38
C SER A 124 16.25 -6.84 -9.61
N VAL A 125 16.95 -5.79 -10.01
CA VAL A 125 16.68 -5.01 -11.23
C VAL A 125 17.90 -5.12 -12.14
N ARG A 126 17.70 -5.52 -13.40
CA ARG A 126 18.78 -5.60 -14.36
C ARG A 126 19.29 -4.20 -14.71
N GLY A 127 20.59 -3.97 -14.43
CA GLY A 127 21.24 -2.69 -14.73
C GLY A 127 21.08 -1.59 -13.69
N GLY A 128 20.78 -1.92 -12.43
CA GLY A 128 20.76 -0.91 -11.37
C GLY A 128 20.32 -1.39 -10.01
N ALA A 129 20.51 -0.55 -9.01
CA ALA A 129 19.98 -0.77 -7.67
C ALA A 129 18.44 -0.67 -7.69
N ILE A 130 17.79 -1.37 -6.76
CA ILE A 130 16.35 -1.25 -6.54
C ILE A 130 16.08 0.20 -6.10
N PRO A 131 15.21 0.95 -6.80
CA PRO A 131 14.89 2.32 -6.39
C PRO A 131 14.34 2.33 -4.95
N ALA A 132 14.88 3.20 -4.12
CA ALA A 132 14.35 3.36 -2.77
C ALA A 132 12.89 3.87 -2.84
N PRO A 133 12.02 3.40 -1.94
CA PRO A 133 10.64 3.88 -1.90
C PRO A 133 10.62 5.39 -1.67
N PRO A 134 9.75 6.14 -2.37
CA PRO A 134 9.66 7.58 -2.20
C PRO A 134 9.32 7.89 -0.73
N LYS A 135 10.19 8.66 -0.08
CA LYS A 135 9.93 9.11 1.30
C LYS A 135 8.61 9.87 1.32
N LYS A 136 7.61 9.35 1.99
CA LYS A 136 6.34 10.06 2.21
C LYS A 136 6.68 11.37 2.92
N LYS A 137 6.52 12.50 2.22
CA LYS A 137 6.65 13.83 2.83
C LYS A 137 5.60 13.90 3.93
N GLY A 138 6.03 13.93 5.18
CA GLY A 138 5.12 14.01 6.32
C GLY A 138 4.18 15.21 6.16
N PHE A 139 2.96 15.08 6.64
CA PHE A 139 1.92 16.11 6.57
C PHE A 139 2.42 17.48 7.07
N PHE A 140 3.36 17.48 8.00
CA PHE A 140 4.00 18.68 8.55
C PHE A 140 5.06 19.34 7.64
N ALA A 141 5.49 18.69 6.56
CA ALA A 141 6.47 19.29 5.64
C ALA A 141 5.88 20.48 4.85
N ARG A 142 4.55 20.54 4.70
CA ARG A 142 3.85 21.69 4.11
C ARG A 142 3.89 22.92 5.02
N PHE A 143 3.70 22.74 6.32
CA PHE A 143 3.73 23.84 7.30
C PHE A 143 5.12 24.45 7.49
N LYS A 144 6.20 23.69 7.24
CA LYS A 144 7.56 24.20 7.37
C LYS A 144 7.97 25.10 6.20
N LYS A 145 7.37 24.91 5.01
CA LYS A 145 7.71 25.70 3.83
C LYS A 145 7.15 27.13 3.89
N ASP A 146 5.98 27.31 4.52
CA ASP A 146 5.35 28.62 4.65
C ASP A 146 6.03 29.53 5.68
N LYS A 147 6.68 28.96 6.70
CA LYS A 147 7.49 29.73 7.68
C LYS A 147 8.80 30.22 7.11
N SER A 148 9.44 29.46 6.20
CA SER A 148 10.70 29.86 5.57
C SER A 148 10.50 30.98 4.54
N ALA A 149 9.38 31.00 3.82
CA ALA A 149 9.07 32.05 2.87
C ALA A 149 8.74 33.40 3.54
N LYS A 150 8.18 33.38 4.76
CA LYS A 150 7.84 34.59 5.50
C LYS A 150 9.06 35.30 6.13
N ASN A 151 10.07 34.54 6.51
CA ASN A 151 11.31 35.12 7.08
C ASN A 151 12.21 35.73 6.02
N THR A 152 12.21 35.23 4.79
CA THR A 152 13.06 35.80 3.71
C THR A 152 12.53 37.12 3.17
N THR A 153 11.22 37.38 3.34
CA THR A 153 10.62 38.65 2.91
C THR A 153 10.79 39.76 3.95
N ALA A 154 10.86 39.38 5.24
CA ALA A 154 11.10 40.35 6.33
C ALA A 154 12.53 40.88 6.34
N GLU A 155 13.52 40.00 6.08
CA GLU A 155 14.94 40.38 6.08
C GLU A 155 15.33 41.23 4.87
N LYS A 156 14.60 41.10 3.75
CA LYS A 156 14.85 41.91 2.52
C LYS A 156 14.28 43.31 2.59
N THR A 157 13.36 43.60 3.50
CA THR A 157 12.76 44.91 3.71
C THR A 157 13.58 45.80 4.66
N GLU A 158 14.27 45.19 5.64
CA GLU A 158 15.13 45.93 6.57
C GLU A 158 16.47 46.36 5.97
N SER A 159 17.01 45.56 5.02
CA SER A 159 18.30 45.93 4.37
C SER A 159 18.19 47.07 3.35
N LYS A 160 16.97 47.39 2.88
CA LYS A 160 16.75 48.47 1.89
C LYS A 160 16.47 49.83 2.53
N GLY A 161 16.20 49.88 3.84
CA GLY A 161 15.94 51.11 4.59
C GLY A 161 17.19 51.83 5.12
N LYS A 162 18.36 51.19 5.05
CA LYS A 162 19.59 51.75 5.67
C LYS A 162 20.61 52.36 4.70
N LYS A 163 20.26 52.50 3.41
CA LYS A 163 21.18 53.01 2.38
C LYS A 163 20.81 54.37 1.78
N ASN A 164 19.81 55.04 2.35
CA ASN A 164 19.46 56.42 1.97
C ASN A 164 19.30 57.30 3.22
N LYS A 165 20.41 57.58 3.87
CA LYS A 165 20.59 58.77 4.73
C LYS A 165 22.06 59.15 4.73
#